data_c7d7eb3f9cd772585d9beda66e00aeb4
#
_entry.id   c7d7eb3f9cd772585d9beda66e00aeb4
#
_cell.length_a   1.000
_cell.length_b   1.000
_cell.length_c   1.000
_cell.angle_alpha   90.00
_cell.angle_beta   90.00
_cell.angle_gamma   90.00
#
_symmetry.space_group_name_H-M   'P 1'
#
loop_
_entity.id
_entity.type
_entity.pdbx_description
1 polymer ?
#
loop_
_entity_poly.entity_id
_entity_poly.type
_entity_poly.pdbx_seq_one_letter_code
_entity_poly.pdbx_strand_id
1 'polypeptide(L)'
;LVVTKSTVPVGTAGKVRAVIQEELDKRGVNIHFDVASNPEFLKEGNAISDFMSPDRVVVGVESERAQKLMSKLYKPFLLNNFRVIFMDIPSAEMTKYAANSMLATRISFMNDIANLCEIVGADVNMVRSGIGSDTRIGRKFLYPGIGYGGFFFPQEVENPIQKADKKRDKI
;
A
#
# COMPACT_ATOMS: atom_id res chain seq x y z
N LEU A 1 -7.20 -18.60 10.51
CA LEU A 1 -6.96 -17.44 9.65
C LEU A 1 -5.46 -17.26 9.45
N VAL A 2 -5.02 -17.19 8.19
CA VAL A 2 -3.65 -16.90 7.78
C VAL A 2 -3.63 -15.48 7.19
N VAL A 3 -2.73 -14.62 7.65
CA VAL A 3 -2.71 -13.20 7.26
C VAL A 3 -1.36 -12.85 6.66
N THR A 4 -1.36 -12.38 5.43
CA THR A 4 -0.17 -11.78 4.81
C THR A 4 -0.12 -10.31 5.20
N LYS A 5 0.91 -9.92 5.96
CA LYS A 5 1.08 -8.55 6.46
C LYS A 5 2.05 -7.73 5.59
N SER A 6 3.01 -8.39 4.97
CA SER A 6 4.03 -7.77 4.11
C SER A 6 3.43 -7.24 2.81
N THR A 7 4.12 -6.28 2.19
CA THR A 7 3.86 -5.86 0.80
C THR A 7 4.20 -7.02 -0.13
N VAL A 8 3.21 -7.52 -0.83
CA VAL A 8 3.32 -8.69 -1.71
C VAL A 8 2.64 -8.42 -3.04
N PRO A 9 3.10 -9.04 -4.12
CA PRO A 9 2.46 -8.94 -5.43
C PRO A 9 0.99 -9.36 -5.41
N VAL A 10 0.14 -8.64 -6.14
CA VAL A 10 -1.29 -8.97 -6.26
C VAL A 10 -1.47 -10.42 -6.72
N GLY A 11 -2.34 -11.15 -6.00
CA GLY A 11 -2.57 -12.59 -6.18
C GLY A 11 -1.71 -13.49 -5.29
N THR A 12 -0.90 -12.92 -4.38
CA THR A 12 -0.09 -13.72 -3.44
C THR A 12 -0.94 -14.50 -2.45
N ALA A 13 -2.01 -13.91 -1.94
CA ALA A 13 -2.92 -14.63 -1.02
C ALA A 13 -3.55 -15.87 -1.68
N GLY A 14 -3.87 -15.80 -2.97
CA GLY A 14 -4.35 -16.96 -3.73
C GLY A 14 -3.31 -18.09 -3.79
N LYS A 15 -2.04 -17.75 -3.98
CA LYS A 15 -0.92 -18.73 -3.95
C LYS A 15 -0.77 -19.35 -2.55
N VAL A 16 -0.83 -18.52 -1.50
CA VAL A 16 -0.77 -19.00 -0.11
C VAL A 16 -1.91 -19.99 0.16
N ARG A 17 -3.13 -19.66 -0.28
CA ARG A 17 -4.29 -20.56 -0.16
C ARG A 17 -4.05 -21.89 -0.87
N ALA A 18 -3.56 -21.84 -2.11
CA ALA A 18 -3.33 -23.05 -2.90
C ALA A 18 -2.30 -23.98 -2.24
N VAL A 19 -1.18 -23.44 -1.75
CA VAL A 19 -0.13 -24.22 -1.08
C VAL A 19 -0.66 -24.85 0.22
N ILE A 20 -1.42 -24.10 1.02
CA ILE A 20 -2.01 -24.64 2.25
C ILE A 20 -3.00 -25.76 1.92
N GLN A 21 -3.85 -25.58 0.92
CA GLN A 21 -4.83 -26.60 0.52
C GLN A 21 -4.12 -27.87 0.02
N GLU A 22 -3.11 -27.74 -0.81
CA GLU A 22 -2.31 -28.86 -1.30
C GLU A 22 -1.70 -29.67 -0.14
N GLU A 23 -1.18 -29.00 0.88
CA GLU A 23 -0.61 -29.68 2.05
C GLU A 23 -1.68 -30.37 2.92
N LEU A 24 -2.86 -29.79 3.04
CA LEU A 24 -3.98 -30.40 3.75
C LEU A 24 -4.46 -31.67 3.01
N ASP A 25 -4.56 -31.60 1.69
CA ASP A 25 -4.95 -32.72 0.84
C ASP A 25 -3.94 -33.86 0.94
N LYS A 26 -2.62 -33.57 0.88
CA LYS A 26 -1.56 -34.58 1.08
C LYS A 26 -1.64 -35.29 2.44
N ARG A 27 -2.06 -34.55 3.47
CA ARG A 27 -2.21 -35.12 4.83
C ARG A 27 -3.56 -35.82 5.04
N GLY A 28 -4.46 -35.75 4.07
CA GLY A 28 -5.80 -36.34 4.17
C GLY A 28 -6.67 -35.70 5.26
N VAL A 29 -6.41 -34.39 5.59
CA VAL A 29 -7.14 -33.67 6.62
C VAL A 29 -7.99 -32.55 6.01
N ASN A 30 -9.22 -32.42 6.48
CA ASN A 30 -10.16 -31.38 6.07
C ASN A 30 -10.25 -30.31 7.16
N ILE A 31 -9.43 -29.26 7.03
CA ILE A 31 -9.41 -28.13 7.97
C ILE A 31 -9.86 -26.87 7.24
N HIS A 32 -10.98 -26.29 7.67
CA HIS A 32 -11.42 -25.00 7.14
C HIS A 32 -10.50 -23.88 7.59
N PHE A 33 -9.97 -23.12 6.64
CA PHE A 33 -9.11 -21.96 6.89
C PHE A 33 -9.51 -20.78 6.01
N ASP A 34 -9.19 -19.58 6.48
CA ASP A 34 -9.31 -18.34 5.72
C ASP A 34 -7.93 -17.77 5.48
N VAL A 35 -7.77 -17.04 4.37
CA VAL A 35 -6.61 -16.22 4.06
C VAL A 35 -7.04 -14.76 4.03
N ALA A 36 -6.21 -13.86 4.53
CA ALA A 36 -6.43 -12.43 4.48
C ALA A 36 -5.16 -11.70 4.04
N SER A 37 -5.31 -10.53 3.45
CA SER A 37 -4.24 -9.59 3.17
C SER A 37 -4.41 -8.34 4.03
N ASN A 38 -3.35 -7.95 4.74
CA ASN A 38 -3.36 -6.77 5.59
C ASN A 38 -2.07 -5.96 5.36
N PRO A 39 -1.97 -5.25 4.22
CA PRO A 39 -0.80 -4.46 3.91
C PRO A 39 -0.56 -3.39 4.98
N GLU A 40 0.71 -3.10 5.24
CA GLU A 40 1.13 -2.06 6.16
C GLU A 40 1.39 -0.73 5.43
N PHE A 41 1.24 0.39 6.14
CA PHE A 41 1.46 1.74 5.62
C PHE A 41 2.36 2.54 6.60
N LEU A 42 3.33 1.87 7.20
CA LEU A 42 4.22 2.46 8.20
C LEU A 42 5.24 3.37 7.50
N LYS A 43 5.55 4.50 8.14
CA LYS A 43 6.59 5.42 7.69
C LYS A 43 7.91 5.06 8.36
N GLU A 44 8.99 5.05 7.59
CA GLU A 44 10.33 4.89 8.15
C GLU A 44 10.60 5.97 9.21
N GLY A 45 11.17 5.54 10.33
CA GLY A 45 11.43 6.43 11.47
C GLY A 45 10.23 6.71 12.39
N ASN A 46 8.99 6.34 11.99
CA ASN A 46 7.78 6.56 12.79
C ASN A 46 6.89 5.32 12.94
N ALA A 47 7.43 4.13 12.65
CA ALA A 47 6.66 2.90 12.52
C ALA A 47 5.85 2.52 13.77
N ILE A 48 6.40 2.73 14.98
CA ILE A 48 5.71 2.41 16.23
C ILE A 48 4.48 3.30 16.41
N SER A 49 4.63 4.61 16.22
CA SER A 49 3.51 5.57 16.31
C SER A 49 2.45 5.27 15.25
N ASP A 50 2.86 5.01 14.00
CA ASP A 50 1.94 4.69 12.90
C ASP A 50 1.20 3.37 13.12
N PHE A 51 1.83 2.39 13.80
CA PHE A 51 1.17 1.14 14.14
C PHE A 51 0.15 1.30 15.27
N MET A 52 0.53 2.04 16.31
CA MET A 52 -0.31 2.27 17.50
C MET A 52 -1.46 3.25 17.22
N SER A 53 -1.29 4.13 16.24
CA SER A 53 -2.25 5.18 15.87
C SER A 53 -2.27 5.36 14.34
N PRO A 54 -2.75 4.35 13.60
CA PRO A 54 -2.71 4.37 12.14
C PRO A 54 -3.73 5.34 11.56
N ASP A 55 -3.39 6.01 10.45
CA ASP A 55 -4.36 6.80 9.66
C ASP A 55 -5.52 5.91 9.17
N ARG A 56 -5.22 4.65 8.85
CA ARG A 56 -6.15 3.63 8.40
C ARG A 56 -5.56 2.23 8.51
N VAL A 57 -6.41 1.23 8.64
CA VAL A 57 -6.07 -0.19 8.50
C VAL A 57 -6.83 -0.74 7.30
N VAL A 58 -6.12 -1.30 6.32
CA VAL A 58 -6.71 -1.94 5.14
C VAL A 58 -6.63 -3.45 5.32
N VAL A 59 -7.76 -4.14 5.11
CA VAL A 59 -7.84 -5.59 5.26
C VAL A 59 -8.63 -6.18 4.10
N GLY A 60 -7.97 -7.03 3.32
CA GLY A 60 -8.59 -7.86 2.29
C GLY A 60 -9.05 -9.19 2.89
N VAL A 61 -10.32 -9.49 2.73
CA VAL A 61 -10.95 -10.73 3.24
C VAL A 61 -11.98 -11.26 2.25
N GLU A 62 -12.28 -12.56 2.35
CA GLU A 62 -13.30 -13.23 1.52
C GLU A 62 -14.45 -13.80 2.35
N SER A 63 -14.36 -13.78 3.68
CA SER A 63 -15.38 -14.35 4.56
C SER A 63 -15.72 -13.40 5.71
N GLU A 64 -16.99 -13.47 6.17
CA GLU A 64 -17.41 -12.75 7.38
C GLU A 64 -16.64 -13.19 8.63
N ARG A 65 -16.26 -14.47 8.70
CA ARG A 65 -15.46 -15.01 9.79
C ARG A 65 -14.10 -14.31 9.86
N ALA A 66 -13.40 -14.19 8.73
CA ALA A 66 -12.13 -13.48 8.64
C ALA A 66 -12.30 -12.01 9.02
N GLN A 67 -13.34 -11.35 8.51
CA GLN A 67 -13.66 -9.96 8.85
C GLN A 67 -13.88 -9.75 10.35
N LYS A 68 -14.66 -10.64 11.00
CA LYS A 68 -14.92 -10.58 12.45
C LYS A 68 -13.63 -10.77 13.25
N LEU A 69 -12.78 -11.73 12.85
CA LEU A 69 -11.49 -11.97 13.51
C LEU A 69 -10.55 -10.77 13.40
N MET A 70 -10.41 -10.18 12.20
CA MET A 70 -9.58 -9.00 11.99
C MET A 70 -10.13 -7.77 12.72
N SER A 71 -11.45 -7.58 12.75
CA SER A 71 -12.09 -6.52 13.55
C SER A 71 -11.77 -6.66 15.04
N LYS A 72 -11.86 -7.90 15.57
CA LYS A 72 -11.51 -8.18 16.97
C LYS A 72 -10.04 -7.91 17.26
N LEU A 73 -9.13 -8.28 16.34
CA LEU A 73 -7.70 -8.07 16.47
C LEU A 73 -7.36 -6.58 16.56
N TYR A 74 -7.96 -5.75 15.70
CA TYR A 74 -7.66 -4.32 15.64
C TYR A 74 -8.44 -3.46 16.64
N LYS A 75 -9.50 -4.01 17.26
CA LYS A 75 -10.35 -3.27 18.21
C LYS A 75 -9.57 -2.49 19.29
N PRO A 76 -8.52 -3.03 19.93
CA PRO A 76 -7.76 -2.30 20.96
C PRO A 76 -7.05 -1.05 20.43
N PHE A 77 -6.73 -0.99 19.13
CA PHE A 77 -5.99 0.09 18.48
C PHE A 77 -6.91 1.16 17.88
N LEU A 78 -8.24 0.94 17.91
CA LEU A 78 -9.23 1.82 17.26
C LEU A 78 -9.83 2.87 18.21
N LEU A 79 -9.22 3.14 19.35
CA LEU A 79 -9.71 4.02 20.40
C LEU A 79 -9.92 5.49 19.96
N ASN A 80 -9.35 5.90 18.82
CA ASN A 80 -9.37 7.27 18.31
C ASN A 80 -10.07 7.40 16.93
N ASN A 81 -11.18 6.71 16.69
CA ASN A 81 -11.93 6.77 15.42
C ASN A 81 -11.20 6.25 14.18
N PHE A 82 -10.19 5.42 14.32
CA PHE A 82 -9.55 4.78 13.17
C PHE A 82 -10.50 3.80 12.49
N ARG A 83 -10.48 3.80 11.16
CA ARG A 83 -11.32 2.91 10.37
C ARG A 83 -10.53 1.72 9.88
N VAL A 84 -11.04 0.53 10.15
CA VAL A 84 -10.66 -0.66 9.36
C VAL A 84 -11.49 -0.62 8.08
N ILE A 85 -10.79 -0.57 6.96
CA ILE A 85 -11.40 -0.59 5.63
C ILE A 85 -11.31 -2.02 5.13
N PHE A 86 -12.46 -2.69 5.06
CA PHE A 86 -12.55 -4.03 4.50
C PHE A 86 -12.82 -3.98 3.01
N MET A 87 -12.16 -4.84 2.26
CA MET A 87 -12.29 -4.99 0.82
C MET A 87 -11.95 -6.42 0.39
N ASP A 88 -12.07 -6.75 -0.88
CA ASP A 88 -11.55 -8.01 -1.42
C ASP A 88 -10.01 -8.05 -1.35
N ILE A 89 -9.45 -9.26 -1.37
CA ILE A 89 -8.02 -9.46 -1.18
C ILE A 89 -7.18 -8.80 -2.29
N PRO A 90 -7.50 -8.96 -3.60
CA PRO A 90 -6.76 -8.30 -4.66
C PRO A 90 -6.74 -6.77 -4.53
N SER A 91 -7.87 -6.16 -4.14
CA SER A 91 -7.96 -4.71 -3.92
C SER A 91 -7.10 -4.27 -2.75
N ALA A 92 -7.04 -5.03 -1.66
CA ALA A 92 -6.17 -4.72 -0.52
C ALA A 92 -4.68 -4.79 -0.90
N GLU A 93 -4.28 -5.84 -1.62
CA GLU A 93 -2.92 -5.98 -2.13
C GLU A 93 -2.57 -4.82 -3.08
N MET A 94 -3.49 -4.44 -4.00
CA MET A 94 -3.26 -3.34 -4.95
C MET A 94 -3.22 -1.97 -4.28
N THR A 95 -3.98 -1.74 -3.21
CA THR A 95 -4.06 -0.45 -2.51
C THR A 95 -2.68 0.00 -2.02
N LYS A 96 -1.84 -0.91 -1.55
CA LYS A 96 -0.48 -0.59 -1.10
C LYS A 96 0.36 -0.05 -2.25
N TYR A 97 0.35 -0.74 -3.39
CA TYR A 97 1.10 -0.31 -4.59
C TYR A 97 0.60 1.03 -5.12
N ALA A 98 -0.72 1.20 -5.25
CA ALA A 98 -1.31 2.44 -5.73
C ALA A 98 -0.94 3.63 -4.83
N ALA A 99 -0.98 3.45 -3.49
CA ALA A 99 -0.61 4.49 -2.55
C ALA A 99 0.86 4.90 -2.72
N ASN A 100 1.78 3.94 -2.78
CA ASN A 100 3.21 4.24 -2.89
C ASN A 100 3.57 4.81 -4.27
N SER A 101 2.96 4.32 -5.34
CA SER A 101 3.13 4.89 -6.68
C SER A 101 2.66 6.34 -6.75
N MET A 102 1.54 6.69 -6.10
CA MET A 102 1.06 8.07 -6.01
C MET A 102 2.05 8.96 -5.28
N LEU A 103 2.63 8.50 -4.15
CA LEU A 103 3.62 9.27 -3.41
C LEU A 103 4.89 9.49 -4.24
N ALA A 104 5.39 8.45 -4.91
CA ALA A 104 6.55 8.55 -5.82
C ALA A 104 6.27 9.51 -6.98
N THR A 105 5.09 9.45 -7.59
CA THR A 105 4.67 10.36 -8.67
C THR A 105 4.67 11.82 -8.20
N ARG A 106 4.21 12.11 -6.99
CA ARG A 106 4.24 13.48 -6.44
C ARG A 106 5.65 14.02 -6.29
N ILE A 107 6.59 13.18 -5.85
CA ILE A 107 8.01 13.57 -5.73
C ILE A 107 8.59 13.82 -7.13
N SER A 108 8.39 12.91 -8.08
CA SER A 108 8.86 13.07 -9.46
C SER A 108 8.28 14.30 -10.13
N PHE A 109 6.97 14.54 -9.99
CA PHE A 109 6.31 15.74 -10.47
C PHE A 109 6.97 17.01 -9.94
N MET A 110 7.28 17.07 -8.64
CA MET A 110 7.94 18.25 -8.06
C MET A 110 9.37 18.43 -8.53
N ASN A 111 10.08 17.35 -8.86
CA ASN A 111 11.40 17.43 -9.46
C ASN A 111 11.34 18.02 -10.88
N ASP A 112 10.36 17.60 -11.69
CA ASP A 112 10.16 18.20 -13.03
C ASP A 112 9.79 19.69 -12.93
N ILE A 113 8.93 20.06 -11.97
CA ILE A 113 8.61 21.47 -11.71
C ILE A 113 9.83 22.25 -11.25
N ALA A 114 10.73 21.66 -10.45
CA ALA A 114 11.97 22.32 -10.02
C ALA A 114 12.87 22.62 -11.23
N ASN A 115 13.05 21.68 -12.14
CA ASN A 115 13.81 21.87 -13.37
C ASN A 115 13.18 22.99 -14.23
N LEU A 116 11.87 23.02 -14.35
CA LEU A 116 11.18 24.08 -15.08
C LEU A 116 11.36 25.45 -14.40
N CYS A 117 11.28 25.51 -13.08
CA CYS A 117 11.52 26.75 -12.32
C CYS A 117 12.91 27.31 -12.58
N GLU A 118 13.95 26.48 -12.65
CA GLU A 118 15.32 26.92 -13.01
C GLU A 118 15.35 27.56 -14.39
N ILE A 119 14.65 27.01 -15.36
CA ILE A 119 14.63 27.53 -16.74
C ILE A 119 13.91 28.90 -16.82
N VAL A 120 12.80 29.06 -16.10
CA VAL A 120 11.93 30.24 -16.17
C VAL A 120 12.26 31.30 -15.10
N GLY A 121 13.22 31.06 -14.22
CA GLY A 121 13.61 31.94 -13.13
C GLY A 121 12.60 32.03 -11.97
N ALA A 122 11.82 30.99 -11.75
CA ALA A 122 10.87 30.89 -10.63
C ALA A 122 11.50 30.21 -9.40
N ASP A 123 10.99 30.51 -8.21
CA ASP A 123 11.36 29.81 -6.97
C ASP A 123 10.44 28.61 -6.74
N VAL A 124 11.00 27.41 -6.81
CA VAL A 124 10.27 26.16 -6.63
C VAL A 124 9.61 26.04 -5.23
N ASN A 125 10.18 26.65 -4.19
CA ASN A 125 9.58 26.63 -2.85
C ASN A 125 8.33 27.51 -2.78
N MET A 126 8.33 28.65 -3.49
CA MET A 126 7.15 29.49 -3.62
C MET A 126 6.05 28.77 -4.43
N VAL A 127 6.42 28.16 -5.55
CA VAL A 127 5.48 27.35 -6.37
C VAL A 127 4.91 26.20 -5.55
N ARG A 128 5.74 25.44 -4.84
CA ARG A 128 5.33 24.37 -3.92
C ARG A 128 4.35 24.87 -2.86
N SER A 129 4.66 26.02 -2.26
CA SER A 129 3.79 26.62 -1.24
C SER A 129 2.44 27.00 -1.83
N GLY A 130 2.44 27.59 -3.02
CA GLY A 130 1.24 28.00 -3.75
C GLY A 130 0.34 26.82 -4.08
N ILE A 131 0.85 25.81 -4.79
CA ILE A 131 0.05 24.63 -5.16
C ILE A 131 -0.37 23.79 -3.94
N GLY A 132 0.50 23.67 -2.94
CA GLY A 132 0.24 22.90 -1.73
C GLY A 132 -0.80 23.53 -0.80
N SER A 133 -1.17 24.80 -0.99
CA SER A 133 -2.24 25.48 -0.27
C SER A 133 -3.63 25.06 -0.76
N ASP A 134 -3.74 24.52 -1.97
CA ASP A 134 -4.99 23.93 -2.47
C ASP A 134 -5.30 22.63 -1.71
N THR A 135 -6.46 22.57 -1.07
CA THR A 135 -6.88 21.41 -0.26
C THR A 135 -7.01 20.12 -1.07
N ARG A 136 -7.23 20.21 -2.39
CA ARG A 136 -7.28 19.06 -3.30
C ARG A 136 -5.90 18.46 -3.54
N ILE A 137 -4.84 19.26 -3.40
CA ILE A 137 -3.45 18.86 -3.59
C ILE A 137 -2.80 18.54 -2.23
N GLY A 138 -2.80 19.49 -1.30
CA GLY A 138 -2.14 19.39 0.00
C GLY A 138 -0.61 19.44 -0.09
N ARG A 139 0.04 19.68 1.02
CA ARG A 139 1.49 19.98 1.09
C ARG A 139 2.42 18.76 1.14
N LYS A 140 1.89 17.58 1.48
CA LYS A 140 2.71 16.38 1.72
C LYS A 140 3.25 15.81 0.40
N PHE A 141 4.49 15.33 0.42
CA PHE A 141 5.18 14.73 -0.72
C PHE A 141 5.38 15.67 -1.94
N LEU A 142 5.37 16.98 -1.72
CA LEU A 142 5.71 18.01 -2.72
C LEU A 142 7.11 18.58 -2.45
N TYR A 143 8.09 17.75 -2.21
CA TYR A 143 9.46 18.18 -1.90
C TYR A 143 10.37 17.83 -3.08
N PRO A 144 10.90 18.83 -3.81
CA PRO A 144 11.91 18.59 -4.81
C PRO A 144 13.21 18.13 -4.15
N GLY A 145 13.93 17.23 -4.80
CA GLY A 145 15.18 16.68 -4.33
C GLY A 145 15.86 15.84 -5.41
N ILE A 146 16.85 15.04 -5.05
CA ILE A 146 17.60 14.18 -5.99
C ILE A 146 16.70 13.14 -6.67
N GLY A 147 15.57 12.81 -6.07
CA GLY A 147 14.62 11.80 -6.51
C GLY A 147 13.88 11.20 -5.32
N TYR A 148 13.12 10.13 -5.56
CA TYR A 148 12.65 9.30 -4.47
C TYR A 148 13.57 8.09 -4.33
N GLY A 149 13.82 7.65 -3.10
CA GLY A 149 14.75 6.57 -2.80
C GLY A 149 14.26 5.72 -1.64
N GLY A 150 15.16 4.88 -1.15
CA GLY A 150 14.90 3.88 -0.13
C GLY A 150 14.72 2.49 -0.74
N PHE A 151 14.79 1.47 0.10
CA PHE A 151 14.74 0.08 -0.34
C PHE A 151 13.35 -0.31 -0.89
N PHE A 152 12.28 0.25 -0.36
CA PHE A 152 10.91 -0.17 -0.65
C PHE A 152 10.30 0.53 -1.89
N PHE A 153 10.51 1.82 -2.07
CA PHE A 153 9.88 2.59 -3.15
C PHE A 153 10.21 2.07 -4.57
N PRO A 154 11.47 1.81 -4.94
CA PRO A 154 11.79 1.28 -6.26
C PRO A 154 11.12 -0.06 -6.52
N GLN A 155 11.21 -1.02 -5.59
CA GLN A 155 10.61 -2.34 -5.75
C GLN A 155 9.08 -2.31 -5.84
N GLU A 156 8.43 -1.43 -5.09
CA GLU A 156 6.98 -1.32 -5.08
C GLU A 156 6.42 -0.61 -6.31
N VAL A 157 7.19 0.24 -6.97
CA VAL A 157 6.81 0.89 -8.24
C VAL A 157 7.09 -0.04 -9.44
N GLU A 158 8.21 -0.75 -9.45
CA GLU A 158 8.59 -1.64 -10.56
C GLU A 158 7.72 -2.91 -10.67
N ASN A 159 7.35 -3.50 -9.54
CA ASN A 159 6.58 -4.74 -9.51
C ASN A 159 5.22 -4.70 -10.24
N PRO A 160 4.39 -3.64 -10.11
CA PRO A 160 3.14 -3.52 -10.86
C PRO A 160 3.36 -3.39 -12.36
N ILE A 161 4.39 -2.65 -12.79
CA ILE A 161 4.74 -2.43 -14.20
C ILE A 161 5.12 -3.76 -14.85
N GLN A 162 6.03 -4.51 -14.25
CA GLN A 162 6.45 -5.83 -14.75
C GLN A 162 5.29 -6.84 -14.86
N LYS A 163 4.29 -6.75 -13.97
CA LYS A 163 3.10 -7.60 -14.05
C LYS A 163 2.14 -7.17 -15.14
N ALA A 164 2.00 -5.88 -15.38
CA ALA A 164 1.17 -5.34 -16.46
C ALA A 164 1.74 -5.76 -17.81
N ASP A 165 3.05 -5.65 -18.01
CA ASP A 165 3.73 -6.07 -19.25
C ASP A 165 3.55 -7.57 -19.50
N LYS A 166 3.78 -8.43 -18.50
CA LYS A 166 3.57 -9.88 -18.63
C LYS A 166 2.11 -10.30 -18.93
N LYS A 167 1.12 -9.45 -18.64
CA LYS A 167 -0.28 -9.70 -19.03
C LYS A 167 -0.59 -9.14 -20.41
N ARG A 168 0.05 -8.06 -20.84
CA ARG A 168 -0.10 -7.47 -22.18
C ARG A 168 0.36 -8.43 -23.28
N ASP A 169 1.48 -9.15 -23.04
CA ASP A 169 2.01 -10.13 -23.99
C ASP A 169 1.17 -11.40 -24.14
N LYS A 170 0.02 -11.51 -23.45
CA LYS A 170 -0.91 -12.65 -23.51
C LYS A 170 -2.28 -12.33 -24.10
N ILE A 171 -2.46 -11.10 -24.61
CA ILE A 171 -3.64 -10.64 -25.38
C ILE A 171 -3.21 -10.39 -26.82
#